data_d308e0a1f901aab51ce90c8a66c8be84
#
_entry.id   d308e0a1f901aab51ce90c8a66c8be84
#
_cell.length_a   1.000
_cell.length_b   1.000
_cell.length_c   1.000
_cell.angle_alpha   90.00
_cell.angle_beta   90.00
_cell.angle_gamma   90.00
#
_symmetry.space_group_name_H-M   'P 1'
#
loop_
_entity.id
_entity.type
_entity.pdbx_description
1 polymer ?
#
loop_
_entity_poly.entity_id
_entity_poly.type
_entity_poly.pdbx_seq_one_letter_code
_entity_poly.pdbx_strand_id
1 'polypeptide(L)'
;LIELLAAHRVPLIEDDVYGELQFGSAPARPAKVYDDSGLVLHCGSFSKCLAPGFRIGWVAAGRYARQIRQANCMGTPSADVPAQLAISSYLRHGGYDRFLRKLRRNLAAHQAQMVAAVHAYFPQGTEVFAPGGGYFLWIELPKRVDALRLFGAALENGISIAPGPIFSATGGFRRYVRLNYGR
;
A
#
# COMPACT_ATOMS: atom_id res chain seq x y z
N LEU A 1 20.25 8.61 0.90
CA LEU A 1 19.38 8.96 -0.23
C LEU A 1 19.02 10.46 -0.23
N ILE A 2 18.44 11.00 0.85
CA ILE A 2 17.97 12.41 0.90
C ILE A 2 19.11 13.39 0.65
N GLU A 3 20.27 13.22 1.26
CA GLU A 3 21.46 14.05 1.02
C GLU A 3 21.90 14.03 -0.45
N LEU A 4 21.88 12.85 -1.09
CA LEU A 4 22.24 12.70 -2.49
C LEU A 4 21.25 13.46 -3.39
N LEU A 5 19.94 13.29 -3.13
CA LEU A 5 18.90 13.99 -3.86
C LEU A 5 18.99 15.52 -3.69
N ALA A 6 19.28 15.96 -2.47
CA ALA A 6 19.48 17.39 -2.16
C ALA A 6 20.68 17.98 -2.92
N ALA A 7 21.83 17.27 -2.94
CA ALA A 7 23.02 17.69 -3.67
C ALA A 7 22.77 17.87 -5.17
N HIS A 8 21.92 17.02 -5.75
CA HIS A 8 21.54 17.07 -7.17
C HIS A 8 20.24 17.85 -7.44
N ARG A 9 19.60 18.41 -6.42
CA ARG A 9 18.31 19.13 -6.51
C ARG A 9 17.19 18.31 -7.17
N VAL A 10 17.21 17.00 -6.94
CA VAL A 10 16.19 16.07 -7.49
C VAL A 10 15.05 15.91 -6.48
N PRO A 11 13.79 16.20 -6.86
CA PRO A 11 12.64 15.95 -5.98
C PRO A 11 12.38 14.45 -5.83
N LEU A 12 11.90 14.08 -4.64
CA LEU A 12 11.44 12.73 -4.33
C LEU A 12 9.92 12.74 -4.11
N ILE A 13 9.20 11.90 -4.84
CA ILE A 13 7.82 11.57 -4.52
C ILE A 13 7.83 10.29 -3.68
N GLU A 14 7.41 10.42 -2.42
CA GLU A 14 7.29 9.31 -1.48
C GLU A 14 5.81 8.89 -1.42
N ASP A 15 5.50 7.73 -2.01
CA ASP A 15 4.15 7.15 -1.93
C ASP A 15 4.04 6.28 -0.68
N ASP A 16 3.40 6.81 0.35
CA ASP A 16 3.23 6.18 1.66
C ASP A 16 1.77 5.82 1.96
N VAL A 17 1.01 5.43 0.94
CA VAL A 17 -0.41 5.07 1.09
C VAL A 17 -0.67 3.86 2.00
N TYR A 18 0.36 3.07 2.29
CA TYR A 18 0.33 1.93 3.21
C TYR A 18 1.05 2.17 4.54
N GLY A 19 1.65 3.32 4.76
CA GLY A 19 2.46 3.63 5.95
C GLY A 19 1.74 3.38 7.28
N GLU A 20 0.45 3.67 7.32
CA GLU A 20 -0.39 3.44 8.50
C GLU A 20 -0.70 1.96 8.78
N LEU A 21 -0.36 1.04 7.89
CA LEU A 21 -0.70 -0.38 7.99
C LEU A 21 0.47 -1.26 8.45
N GLN A 22 1.53 -0.68 8.96
CA GLN A 22 2.70 -1.41 9.48
C GLN A 22 2.34 -2.14 10.78
N PHE A 23 2.81 -3.40 10.89
CA PHE A 23 2.65 -4.23 12.09
C PHE A 23 3.81 -3.97 13.04
N GLY A 24 3.73 -3.71 14.19
CA GLY A 24 4.83 -3.46 15.11
C GLY A 24 4.71 -2.12 15.83
N SER A 25 5.58 -1.95 16.80
CA SER A 25 5.55 -0.81 17.71
C SER A 25 6.30 0.42 17.19
N ALA A 26 7.16 0.24 16.20
CA ALA A 26 7.98 1.32 15.64
C ALA A 26 7.79 1.37 14.11
N PRO A 27 6.84 2.16 13.62
CA PRO A 27 6.67 2.35 12.19
C PRO A 27 7.94 2.97 11.58
N ALA A 28 8.25 2.58 10.34
CA ALA A 28 9.34 3.21 9.60
C ALA A 28 9.07 4.71 9.45
N ARG A 29 10.10 5.51 9.66
CA ARG A 29 9.98 6.97 9.47
C ARG A 29 9.98 7.28 7.98
N PRO A 30 9.06 8.10 7.49
CA PRO A 30 9.07 8.52 6.09
C PRO A 30 10.33 9.34 5.76
N ALA A 31 10.77 9.29 4.51
CA ALA A 31 11.90 10.06 4.00
C ALA A 31 11.73 11.56 4.24
N LYS A 32 10.50 12.03 4.24
CA LYS A 32 10.11 13.41 4.56
C LYS A 32 10.66 13.94 5.88
N VAL A 33 10.82 13.07 6.89
CA VAL A 33 11.34 13.47 8.24
C VAL A 33 12.80 13.97 8.17
N TYR A 34 13.54 13.53 7.15
CA TYR A 34 14.96 13.88 6.94
C TYR A 34 15.18 14.96 5.88
N ASP A 35 14.09 15.59 5.41
CA ASP A 35 14.10 16.54 4.29
C ASP A 35 14.12 17.98 4.77
N ASP A 36 15.30 18.51 5.04
CA ASP A 36 15.49 19.94 5.38
C ASP A 36 15.39 20.87 4.16
N SER A 37 15.54 20.32 2.94
CA SER A 37 15.54 21.09 1.69
C SER A 37 14.16 21.30 1.07
N GLY A 38 13.13 20.61 1.59
CA GLY A 38 11.77 20.66 1.06
C GLY A 38 11.58 19.97 -0.29
N LEU A 39 12.47 19.02 -0.65
CA LEU A 39 12.45 18.28 -1.91
C LEU A 39 11.57 17.04 -1.88
N VAL A 40 11.20 16.53 -0.70
CA VAL A 40 10.35 15.34 -0.58
C VAL A 40 8.89 15.74 -0.59
N LEU A 41 8.13 15.16 -1.53
CA LEU A 41 6.67 15.22 -1.59
C LEU A 41 6.13 13.92 -0.99
N HIS A 42 5.74 13.96 0.28
CA HIS A 42 5.19 12.80 0.98
C HIS A 42 3.69 12.69 0.75
N CYS A 43 3.26 11.60 0.16
CA CYS A 43 1.88 11.35 -0.26
C CYS A 43 1.24 10.25 0.59
N GLY A 44 0.04 10.50 1.09
CA GLY A 44 -0.74 9.52 1.84
C GLY A 44 -2.19 9.48 1.40
N SER A 45 -2.92 8.45 1.85
CA SER A 45 -4.31 8.25 1.49
C SER A 45 -5.10 7.59 2.61
N PHE A 46 -6.35 8.02 2.79
CA PHE A 46 -7.30 7.36 3.68
C PHE A 46 -7.98 6.14 3.04
N SER A 47 -7.80 5.92 1.73
CA SER A 47 -8.45 4.81 1.02
C SER A 47 -8.00 3.43 1.49
N LYS A 48 -6.76 3.29 1.99
CA LYS A 48 -6.24 1.99 2.44
C LYS A 48 -6.39 1.75 3.93
N CYS A 49 -6.43 2.82 4.72
CA CYS A 49 -6.44 2.73 6.18
C CYS A 49 -7.77 3.13 6.83
N LEU A 50 -8.73 3.72 6.09
CA LEU A 50 -9.98 4.17 6.68
C LEU A 50 -11.19 3.91 5.77
N ALA A 51 -11.29 4.59 4.63
CA ALA A 51 -12.49 4.60 3.80
C ALA A 51 -12.17 4.65 2.30
N PRO A 52 -12.11 3.50 1.61
CA PRO A 52 -11.74 3.44 0.20
C PRO A 52 -12.72 4.22 -0.70
N GLY A 53 -14.01 4.27 -0.36
CA GLY A 53 -15.05 4.97 -1.12
C GLY A 53 -14.95 6.49 -1.09
N PHE A 54 -14.31 7.08 -0.09
CA PHE A 54 -14.18 8.53 0.04
C PHE A 54 -13.18 9.17 -0.92
N ARG A 55 -12.24 8.39 -1.43
CA ARG A 55 -11.25 8.85 -2.43
C ARG A 55 -10.45 10.08 -1.98
N ILE A 56 -10.15 10.21 -0.68
CA ILE A 56 -9.40 11.30 -0.10
C ILE A 56 -7.95 10.87 0.16
N GLY A 57 -7.02 11.69 -0.29
CA GLY A 57 -5.60 11.61 -0.01
C GLY A 57 -5.04 12.99 0.33
N TRP A 58 -3.77 13.05 0.65
CA TRP A 58 -3.06 14.26 1.01
C TRP A 58 -1.61 14.21 0.50
N VAL A 59 -0.99 15.36 0.38
CA VAL A 59 0.42 15.50 0.07
C VAL A 59 1.06 16.59 0.92
N ALA A 60 2.15 16.24 1.61
CA ALA A 60 3.04 17.19 2.27
C ALA A 60 4.14 17.60 1.26
N ALA A 61 3.83 18.57 0.42
CA ALA A 61 4.56 18.87 -0.81
C ALA A 61 5.84 19.74 -0.62
N GLY A 62 6.17 20.12 0.61
CA GLY A 62 7.36 20.93 0.88
C GLY A 62 7.37 22.22 0.07
N ARG A 63 8.50 22.50 -0.59
CA ARG A 63 8.70 23.70 -1.46
C ARG A 63 7.81 23.72 -2.70
N TYR A 64 7.22 22.58 -3.08
CA TYR A 64 6.34 22.43 -4.25
C TYR A 64 4.86 22.67 -3.95
N ALA A 65 4.50 23.06 -2.73
CA ALA A 65 3.10 23.20 -2.30
C ALA A 65 2.28 24.14 -3.20
N ARG A 66 2.88 25.21 -3.71
CA ARG A 66 2.21 26.14 -4.63
C ARG A 66 1.93 25.49 -5.99
N GLN A 67 2.93 24.83 -6.58
CA GLN A 67 2.81 24.17 -7.88
C GLN A 67 1.78 23.03 -7.83
N ILE A 68 1.84 22.19 -6.77
CA ILE A 68 0.87 21.10 -6.57
C ILE A 68 -0.53 21.64 -6.45
N ARG A 69 -0.74 22.72 -5.69
CA ARG A 69 -2.06 23.35 -5.54
C ARG A 69 -2.60 23.88 -6.89
N GLN A 70 -1.76 24.53 -7.67
CA GLN A 70 -2.13 25.01 -9.00
C GLN A 70 -2.49 23.84 -9.94
N ALA A 71 -1.67 22.79 -9.99
CA ALA A 71 -1.93 21.61 -10.80
C ALA A 71 -3.22 20.89 -10.39
N ASN A 72 -3.48 20.77 -9.09
CA ASN A 72 -4.72 20.17 -8.59
C ASN A 72 -5.96 20.97 -8.99
N CYS A 73 -5.92 22.30 -8.88
CA CYS A 73 -7.04 23.16 -9.30
C CYS A 73 -7.36 23.04 -10.80
N MET A 74 -6.36 22.76 -11.64
CA MET A 74 -6.55 22.59 -13.08
C MET A 74 -7.09 21.20 -13.45
N GLY A 75 -6.76 20.16 -12.65
CA GLY A 75 -7.15 18.78 -12.93
C GLY A 75 -8.45 18.34 -12.27
N THR A 76 -8.68 18.80 -11.05
CA THR A 76 -9.86 18.45 -10.25
C THR A 76 -10.29 19.68 -9.45
N PRO A 77 -11.38 20.36 -9.83
CA PRO A 77 -11.77 21.62 -9.20
C PRO A 77 -11.99 21.52 -7.69
N SER A 78 -12.49 20.38 -7.20
CA SER A 78 -12.69 20.14 -5.77
C SER A 78 -12.68 18.64 -5.48
N ALA A 79 -11.95 18.21 -4.45
CA ALA A 79 -12.19 16.91 -3.83
C ALA A 79 -13.52 16.96 -3.05
N ASP A 80 -14.14 15.79 -2.84
CA ASP A 80 -15.45 15.67 -2.14
C ASP A 80 -15.40 16.34 -0.76
N VAL A 81 -16.10 17.47 -0.63
CA VAL A 81 -16.11 18.28 0.60
C VAL A 81 -16.77 17.54 1.78
N PRO A 82 -17.93 16.88 1.63
CA PRO A 82 -18.51 16.05 2.69
C PRO A 82 -17.55 14.99 3.21
N ALA A 83 -16.84 14.27 2.33
CA ALA A 83 -15.86 13.27 2.72
C ALA A 83 -14.67 13.89 3.50
N GLN A 84 -14.18 15.06 3.07
CA GLN A 84 -13.12 15.77 3.78
C GLN A 84 -13.57 16.19 5.20
N LEU A 85 -14.78 16.72 5.34
CA LEU A 85 -15.33 17.12 6.63
C LEU A 85 -15.54 15.92 7.56
N ALA A 86 -16.04 14.80 7.03
CA ALA A 86 -16.24 13.57 7.78
C ALA A 86 -14.90 13.02 8.32
N ILE A 87 -13.87 12.94 7.46
CA ILE A 87 -12.53 12.49 7.87
C ILE A 87 -11.95 13.47 8.90
N SER A 88 -12.03 14.77 8.65
CA SER A 88 -11.53 15.80 9.58
C SER A 88 -12.18 15.70 10.96
N SER A 89 -13.49 15.51 11.00
CA SER A 89 -14.24 15.31 12.25
C SER A 89 -13.77 14.04 12.97
N TYR A 90 -13.64 12.93 12.25
CA TYR A 90 -13.19 11.66 12.81
C TYR A 90 -11.77 11.72 13.39
N LEU A 91 -10.84 12.39 12.70
CA LEU A 91 -9.48 12.62 13.18
C LEU A 91 -9.44 13.44 14.48
N ARG A 92 -10.22 14.51 14.54
CA ARG A 92 -10.27 15.40 15.74
C ARG A 92 -10.80 14.70 16.99
N HIS A 93 -11.73 13.77 16.85
CA HIS A 93 -12.35 13.08 17.99
C HIS A 93 -11.60 11.81 18.44
N GLY A 94 -10.38 11.55 17.93
CA GLY A 94 -9.47 10.51 18.42
C GLY A 94 -9.88 9.06 18.11
N GLY A 95 -10.90 8.86 17.27
CA GLY A 95 -11.35 7.53 16.87
C GLY A 95 -10.36 6.81 15.96
N TYR A 96 -9.59 7.56 15.17
CA TYR A 96 -8.68 7.08 14.15
C TYR A 96 -7.58 6.17 14.71
N ASP A 97 -6.86 6.60 15.73
CA ASP A 97 -5.78 5.80 16.33
C ASP A 97 -6.26 4.48 16.92
N ARG A 98 -7.43 4.50 17.55
CA ARG A 98 -8.07 3.29 18.09
C ARG A 98 -8.45 2.33 16.95
N PHE A 99 -9.01 2.87 15.89
CA PHE A 99 -9.35 2.12 14.68
C PHE A 99 -8.10 1.50 14.06
N LEU A 100 -7.03 2.27 13.84
CA LEU A 100 -5.78 1.77 13.27
C LEU A 100 -5.15 0.66 14.11
N ARG A 101 -5.10 0.80 15.43
CA ARG A 101 -4.60 -0.26 16.32
C ARG A 101 -5.39 -1.56 16.16
N LYS A 102 -6.72 -1.47 16.04
CA LYS A 102 -7.57 -2.65 15.79
C LYS A 102 -7.32 -3.23 14.41
N LEU A 103 -7.27 -2.38 13.39
CA LEU A 103 -7.03 -2.79 12.00
C LEU A 103 -5.69 -3.52 11.86
N ARG A 104 -4.60 -2.96 12.39
CA ARG A 104 -3.26 -3.57 12.35
C ARG A 104 -3.22 -4.94 13.02
N ARG A 105 -3.88 -5.09 14.18
CA ARG A 105 -3.97 -6.40 14.88
C ARG A 105 -4.72 -7.43 14.05
N ASN A 106 -5.85 -7.04 13.46
CA ASN A 106 -6.64 -7.94 12.63
C ASN A 106 -5.87 -8.36 11.38
N LEU A 107 -5.21 -7.41 10.71
CA LEU A 107 -4.41 -7.68 9.53
C LEU A 107 -3.23 -8.61 9.84
N ALA A 108 -2.54 -8.41 10.96
CA ALA A 108 -1.46 -9.30 11.40
C ALA A 108 -1.97 -10.73 11.66
N ALA A 109 -3.14 -10.88 12.30
CA ALA A 109 -3.77 -12.18 12.52
C ALA A 109 -4.17 -12.86 11.19
N HIS A 110 -4.80 -12.12 10.27
CA HIS A 110 -5.18 -12.63 8.96
C HIS A 110 -3.95 -13.01 8.12
N GLN A 111 -2.87 -12.21 8.19
CA GLN A 111 -1.61 -12.57 7.53
C GLN A 111 -1.09 -13.90 8.04
N ALA A 112 -1.01 -14.09 9.36
CA ALA A 112 -0.52 -15.34 9.96
C ALA A 112 -1.39 -16.55 9.55
N GLN A 113 -2.70 -16.40 9.54
CA GLN A 113 -3.63 -17.43 9.07
C GLN A 113 -3.41 -17.76 7.59
N MET A 114 -3.27 -16.75 6.73
CA MET A 114 -3.03 -16.96 5.30
C MET A 114 -1.68 -17.63 5.04
N VAL A 115 -0.62 -17.25 5.75
CA VAL A 115 0.71 -17.89 5.68
C VAL A 115 0.61 -19.36 6.07
N ALA A 116 -0.06 -19.67 7.18
CA ALA A 116 -0.28 -21.04 7.62
C ALA A 116 -1.06 -21.86 6.59
N ALA A 117 -2.10 -21.28 5.98
CA ALA A 117 -2.88 -21.94 4.93
C ALA A 117 -2.04 -22.20 3.66
N VAL A 118 -1.19 -21.27 3.27
CA VAL A 118 -0.27 -21.48 2.13
C VAL A 118 0.68 -22.63 2.42
N HIS A 119 1.28 -22.68 3.62
CA HIS A 119 2.17 -23.79 4.00
C HIS A 119 1.45 -25.14 4.06
N ALA A 120 0.17 -25.16 4.44
CA ALA A 120 -0.59 -26.40 4.57
C ALA A 120 -1.11 -26.94 3.22
N TYR A 121 -1.49 -26.06 2.29
CA TYR A 121 -2.25 -26.44 1.10
C TYR A 121 -1.55 -26.21 -0.23
N PHE A 122 -0.52 -25.36 -0.26
CA PHE A 122 0.22 -25.13 -1.51
C PHE A 122 1.26 -26.21 -1.76
N PRO A 123 1.65 -26.41 -3.02
CA PRO A 123 2.66 -27.43 -3.37
C PRO A 123 3.99 -27.20 -2.66
N GLN A 124 4.70 -28.28 -2.36
CA GLN A 124 6.07 -28.23 -1.82
C GLN A 124 6.98 -27.41 -2.75
N GLY A 125 7.85 -26.57 -2.17
CA GLY A 125 8.68 -25.62 -2.88
C GLY A 125 8.01 -24.27 -3.17
N THR A 126 6.85 -23.99 -2.53
CA THR A 126 6.24 -22.65 -2.49
C THR A 126 6.95 -21.82 -1.43
N GLU A 127 7.34 -20.59 -1.78
CA GLU A 127 7.93 -19.62 -0.86
C GLU A 127 6.98 -18.46 -0.62
N VAL A 128 6.87 -18.01 0.63
CA VAL A 128 5.96 -16.93 1.05
C VAL A 128 6.77 -15.74 1.53
N PHE A 129 6.59 -14.61 0.87
CA PHE A 129 7.15 -13.33 1.29
C PHE A 129 6.04 -12.54 2.02
N ALA A 130 6.13 -12.52 3.35
CA ALA A 130 5.20 -11.83 4.23
C ALA A 130 5.79 -10.47 4.65
N PRO A 131 5.23 -9.33 4.22
CA PRO A 131 5.73 -8.03 4.62
C PRO A 131 5.35 -7.71 6.07
N GLY A 132 6.02 -6.74 6.68
CA GLY A 132 5.71 -6.23 8.01
C GLY A 132 4.46 -5.34 8.08
N GLY A 133 3.52 -5.47 7.14
CA GLY A 133 2.29 -4.67 7.07
C GLY A 133 1.55 -4.81 5.74
N GLY A 134 0.47 -4.02 5.58
CA GLY A 134 -0.33 -3.99 4.36
C GLY A 134 -1.40 -5.07 4.29
N TYR A 135 -1.74 -5.50 3.06
CA TYR A 135 -2.86 -6.39 2.77
C TYR A 135 -2.48 -7.63 1.97
N PHE A 136 -1.21 -7.78 1.56
CA PHE A 136 -0.83 -8.74 0.54
C PHE A 136 0.33 -9.60 0.96
N LEU A 137 0.25 -10.90 0.60
CA LEU A 137 1.40 -11.79 0.51
C LEU A 137 1.89 -11.82 -0.93
N TRP A 138 3.20 -11.93 -1.10
CA TRP A 138 3.84 -12.23 -2.38
C TRP A 138 4.38 -13.65 -2.30
N ILE A 139 3.98 -14.51 -3.24
CA ILE A 139 4.21 -15.95 -3.16
C ILE A 139 4.93 -16.40 -4.42
N GLU A 140 6.06 -17.07 -4.26
CA GLU A 140 6.73 -17.76 -5.33
C GLU A 140 6.27 -19.21 -5.41
N LEU A 141 5.75 -19.60 -6.56
CA LEU A 141 5.28 -20.95 -6.85
C LEU A 141 6.43 -21.82 -7.36
N PRO A 142 6.34 -23.17 -7.23
CA PRO A 142 7.32 -24.07 -7.78
C PRO A 142 7.55 -23.88 -9.30
N LYS A 143 8.76 -24.19 -9.80
CA LYS A 143 9.20 -23.92 -11.18
C LYS A 143 8.24 -24.42 -12.27
N ARG A 144 7.49 -25.49 -12.00
CA ARG A 144 6.52 -26.09 -12.93
C ARG A 144 5.17 -25.39 -12.98
N VAL A 145 4.91 -24.43 -12.11
CA VAL A 145 3.62 -23.74 -12.02
C VAL A 145 3.71 -22.37 -12.70
N ASP A 146 2.87 -22.13 -13.70
CA ASP A 146 2.71 -20.82 -14.34
C ASP A 146 1.55 -20.08 -13.68
N ALA A 147 1.82 -18.85 -13.23
CA ALA A 147 0.85 -18.05 -12.49
C ALA A 147 -0.38 -17.62 -13.32
N LEU A 148 -0.24 -17.45 -14.64
CA LEU A 148 -1.36 -17.10 -15.50
C LEU A 148 -2.30 -18.30 -15.69
N ARG A 149 -1.74 -19.51 -15.86
CA ARG A 149 -2.55 -20.74 -15.90
C ARG A 149 -3.27 -20.97 -14.57
N LEU A 150 -2.57 -20.79 -13.44
CA LEU A 150 -3.17 -20.89 -12.12
C LEU A 150 -4.30 -19.86 -11.94
N PHE A 151 -4.11 -18.62 -12.41
CA PHE A 151 -5.14 -17.59 -12.37
C PHE A 151 -6.40 -18.01 -13.14
N GLY A 152 -6.27 -18.55 -14.37
CA GLY A 152 -7.40 -19.05 -15.14
C GLY A 152 -8.18 -20.15 -14.41
N ALA A 153 -7.46 -21.18 -13.92
CA ALA A 153 -8.07 -22.29 -13.18
C ALA A 153 -8.72 -21.83 -11.85
N ALA A 154 -8.11 -20.89 -11.14
CA ALA A 154 -8.69 -20.32 -9.93
C ALA A 154 -9.99 -19.54 -10.22
N LEU A 155 -9.99 -18.75 -11.30
CA LEU A 155 -11.16 -17.95 -11.69
C LEU A 155 -12.36 -18.84 -12.09
N GLU A 156 -12.12 -19.95 -12.77
CA GLU A 156 -13.15 -20.97 -13.08
C GLU A 156 -13.80 -21.54 -11.81
N ASN A 157 -13.06 -21.55 -10.69
CA ASN A 157 -13.54 -21.99 -9.38
C ASN A 157 -14.01 -20.82 -8.48
N GLY A 158 -14.23 -19.63 -9.05
CA GLY A 158 -14.71 -18.45 -8.32
C GLY A 158 -13.64 -17.79 -7.40
N ILE A 159 -12.36 -18.13 -7.57
CA ILE A 159 -11.26 -17.60 -6.77
C ILE A 159 -10.46 -16.59 -7.59
N SER A 160 -10.40 -15.34 -7.11
CA SER A 160 -9.59 -14.29 -7.74
C SER A 160 -8.23 -14.17 -7.05
N ILE A 161 -7.16 -14.34 -7.84
CA ILE A 161 -5.76 -14.09 -7.42
C ILE A 161 -5.13 -13.07 -8.37
N ALA A 162 -4.02 -12.45 -7.99
CA ALA A 162 -3.30 -11.55 -8.88
C ALA A 162 -2.00 -12.23 -9.36
N PRO A 163 -1.90 -12.64 -10.64
CA PRO A 163 -0.71 -13.29 -11.17
C PRO A 163 0.44 -12.29 -11.32
N GLY A 164 1.67 -12.74 -11.03
CA GLY A 164 2.87 -11.90 -11.01
C GLY A 164 3.15 -11.10 -12.29
N PRO A 165 2.91 -11.64 -13.50
CA PRO A 165 3.18 -10.89 -14.73
C PRO A 165 2.47 -9.54 -14.84
N ILE A 166 1.32 -9.32 -14.19
CA ILE A 166 0.64 -8.01 -14.21
C ILE A 166 1.42 -6.89 -13.48
N PHE A 167 2.41 -7.26 -12.69
CA PHE A 167 3.29 -6.33 -11.96
C PHE A 167 4.64 -6.10 -12.65
N SER A 168 4.81 -6.57 -13.88
CA SER A 168 6.06 -6.47 -14.62
C SER A 168 5.83 -5.95 -16.03
N ALA A 169 6.54 -4.88 -16.40
CA ALA A 169 6.53 -4.34 -17.75
C ALA A 169 7.16 -5.29 -18.79
N THR A 170 8.00 -6.23 -18.34
CA THR A 170 8.74 -7.18 -19.20
C THR A 170 8.18 -8.60 -19.17
N GLY A 171 7.01 -8.82 -18.55
CA GLY A 171 6.41 -10.14 -18.39
C GLY A 171 7.16 -11.07 -17.41
N GLY A 172 7.93 -10.50 -16.50
CA GLY A 172 8.58 -11.23 -15.41
C GLY A 172 7.60 -11.80 -14.38
N PHE A 173 8.11 -12.38 -13.32
CA PHE A 173 7.32 -12.94 -12.21
C PHE A 173 6.31 -14.03 -12.61
N ARG A 174 6.62 -14.83 -13.64
CA ARG A 174 5.70 -15.86 -14.18
C ARG A 174 5.31 -16.96 -13.19
N ARG A 175 6.07 -17.10 -12.11
CA ARG A 175 5.83 -18.07 -11.03
C ARG A 175 5.34 -17.42 -9.73
N TYR A 176 4.96 -16.15 -9.79
CA TYR A 176 4.54 -15.41 -8.60
C TYR A 176 3.06 -15.10 -8.63
N VAL A 177 2.46 -15.10 -7.44
CA VAL A 177 1.08 -14.64 -7.23
C VAL A 177 1.02 -13.73 -6.01
N ARG A 178 0.12 -12.76 -6.06
CA ARG A 178 -0.21 -11.91 -4.91
C ARG A 178 -1.56 -12.35 -4.34
N LEU A 179 -1.59 -12.67 -3.06
CA LEU A 179 -2.81 -12.96 -2.33
C LEU A 179 -3.18 -11.81 -1.39
N ASN A 180 -4.47 -11.52 -1.29
CA ASN A 180 -5.02 -10.51 -0.39
C ASN A 180 -5.56 -11.18 0.87
N TYR A 181 -5.11 -10.72 2.06
CA TYR A 181 -5.60 -11.18 3.36
C TYR A 181 -6.39 -10.10 4.12
N GLY A 182 -6.72 -8.99 3.48
CA GLY A 182 -7.37 -7.83 4.11
C GLY A 182 -8.89 -7.92 4.26
N ARG A 183 -9.50 -9.11 4.12
CA ARG A 183 -10.94 -9.33 4.29
C ARG A 183 -11.25 -10.08 5.57
#